data_397e5ad03ec949f21b8fb68914199d19
#
_entry.id   397e5ad03ec949f21b8fb68914199d19
#
_cell.length_a   1.000
_cell.length_b   1.000
_cell.length_c   1.000
_cell.angle_alpha   90.00
_cell.angle_beta   90.00
_cell.angle_gamma   90.00
#
_symmetry.space_group_name_H-M   'P 1'
#
loop_
_entity.id
_entity.type
_entity.pdbx_description
1 polymer ?
#
loop_
_entity_poly.entity_id
_entity_poly.type
_entity_poly.pdbx_seq_one_letter_code
_entity_poly.pdbx_strand_id
1 'polypeptide(L)'
;MPYRFMRFPDGKTKAVTFSYDDGVRTDMRLAEICDKYGLKATFNICSTLIAENDGEWRLTKNELRELVSRGHEIAVHGHEHKSPAVSTDMEIIKEVLTCREKLEEVLGTVVTGMAYPDCEIERAGARRYEEIRTLLNSLGISYSRTLGGDNNGFALPDDWLAWMPTIHHDNPSSIEYAHQFVDLKVDDLYVSRHNPRLFYVWGHSYEFNSNNNWEHFEELCQILSGKEDTWYATNIEIYRYSKAFDSLVFNTANTCVYNPTAFDIWFSCKGKTHCVKAGQTLNY
;
A
#
# COMPACT_ATOMS: atom_id res chain seq x y z
N MET A 1 -20.88 -24.38 -3.14
CA MET A 1 -21.17 -22.98 -2.76
C MET A 1 -20.70 -22.09 -3.88
N PRO A 2 -21.36 -20.99 -4.21
CA PRO A 2 -20.88 -20.05 -5.21
C PRO A 2 -19.62 -19.34 -4.70
N TYR A 3 -18.69 -19.02 -5.62
CA TYR A 3 -17.55 -18.20 -5.33
C TYR A 3 -18.00 -16.77 -4.99
N ARG A 4 -17.28 -16.14 -4.07
CA ARG A 4 -17.42 -14.73 -3.71
C ARG A 4 -16.07 -14.08 -3.79
N PHE A 5 -16.00 -12.94 -4.48
CA PHE A 5 -14.75 -12.22 -4.68
C PHE A 5 -14.93 -10.79 -4.23
N MET A 6 -13.97 -10.28 -3.47
CA MET A 6 -13.89 -8.87 -3.16
C MET A 6 -13.92 -8.05 -4.45
N ARG A 7 -14.59 -6.92 -4.39
CA ARG A 7 -14.45 -5.83 -5.36
C ARG A 7 -14.02 -4.59 -4.60
N PHE A 8 -13.16 -3.80 -5.17
CA PHE A 8 -12.80 -2.49 -4.62
C PHE A 8 -13.99 -1.53 -4.69
N PRO A 9 -13.93 -0.34 -4.07
CA PRO A 9 -15.00 0.64 -4.12
C PRO A 9 -15.57 0.83 -5.53
N ASP A 10 -16.89 1.01 -5.61
CA ASP A 10 -17.68 1.11 -6.84
C ASP A 10 -17.67 -0.16 -7.71
N GLY A 11 -17.32 -1.32 -7.13
CA GLY A 11 -17.31 -2.60 -7.81
C GLY A 11 -16.07 -2.84 -8.68
N LYS A 12 -15.04 -2.02 -8.54
CA LYS A 12 -13.81 -2.08 -9.33
C LYS A 12 -13.04 -3.38 -9.07
N THR A 13 -12.38 -3.86 -10.10
CA THR A 13 -11.65 -5.15 -10.07
C THR A 13 -10.16 -5.00 -9.85
N LYS A 14 -9.64 -3.77 -9.97
CA LYS A 14 -8.22 -3.44 -9.91
C LYS A 14 -7.94 -2.30 -8.96
N ALA A 15 -6.74 -2.25 -8.38
CA ALA A 15 -6.22 -1.10 -7.65
C ALA A 15 -4.77 -0.80 -8.05
N VAL A 16 -4.37 0.46 -7.90
CA VAL A 16 -2.99 0.92 -8.10
C VAL A 16 -2.56 1.66 -6.84
N THR A 17 -1.35 1.40 -6.38
CA THR A 17 -0.70 2.11 -5.29
C THR A 17 0.78 2.32 -5.57
N PHE A 18 1.34 3.35 -4.95
CA PHE A 18 2.76 3.70 -5.00
C PHE A 18 3.32 3.79 -3.58
N SER A 19 4.57 3.40 -3.38
CA SER A 19 5.24 3.47 -2.07
C SER A 19 6.69 3.92 -2.25
N TYR A 20 7.04 5.08 -1.67
CA TYR A 20 8.36 5.69 -1.82
C TYR A 20 9.01 5.89 -0.46
N ASP A 21 10.32 5.63 -0.39
CA ASP A 21 11.07 5.55 0.84
C ASP A 21 11.91 6.81 1.13
N ASP A 22 12.32 6.92 2.40
CA ASP A 22 13.32 7.84 2.93
C ASP A 22 12.86 9.29 3.22
N GLY A 23 11.70 9.72 2.75
CA GLY A 23 11.22 11.07 3.01
C GLY A 23 12.15 12.15 2.45
N VAL A 24 12.56 12.00 1.21
CA VAL A 24 13.40 12.96 0.51
C VAL A 24 12.58 14.07 -0.17
N ARG A 25 13.15 15.25 -0.35
CA ARG A 25 12.42 16.40 -0.91
C ARG A 25 11.85 16.17 -2.31
N THR A 26 12.47 15.27 -3.08
CA THR A 26 11.95 14.87 -4.41
C THR A 26 10.59 14.17 -4.34
N ASP A 27 10.16 13.70 -3.15
CA ASP A 27 8.82 13.14 -2.94
C ASP A 27 7.71 14.17 -3.22
N MET A 28 7.99 15.47 -3.00
CA MET A 28 7.03 16.54 -3.34
C MET A 28 6.75 16.61 -4.84
N ARG A 29 7.80 16.51 -5.68
CA ARG A 29 7.65 16.44 -7.14
C ARG A 29 6.93 15.16 -7.56
N LEU A 30 7.25 14.04 -6.94
CA LEU A 30 6.56 12.77 -7.20
C LEU A 30 5.06 12.88 -6.89
N ALA A 31 4.72 13.47 -5.74
CA ALA A 31 3.34 13.71 -5.35
C ALA A 31 2.60 14.65 -6.33
N GLU A 32 3.26 15.71 -6.82
CA GLU A 32 2.70 16.61 -7.84
C GLU A 32 2.35 15.85 -9.15
N ILE A 33 3.21 14.92 -9.57
CA ILE A 33 2.94 14.07 -10.74
C ILE A 33 1.78 13.12 -10.43
N CYS A 34 1.77 12.47 -9.27
CA CYS A 34 0.64 11.62 -8.86
C CYS A 34 -0.68 12.38 -8.88
N ASP A 35 -0.74 13.59 -8.30
CA ASP A 35 -1.95 14.42 -8.27
C ASP A 35 -2.42 14.81 -9.66
N LYS A 36 -1.49 15.18 -10.55
CA LYS A 36 -1.81 15.50 -11.96
C LYS A 36 -2.56 14.37 -12.65
N TYR A 37 -2.28 13.12 -12.29
CA TYR A 37 -2.90 11.93 -12.86
C TYR A 37 -3.99 11.31 -11.97
N GLY A 38 -4.34 11.93 -10.83
CA GLY A 38 -5.34 11.42 -9.89
C GLY A 38 -4.92 10.13 -9.17
N LEU A 39 -3.62 9.95 -8.98
CA LEU A 39 -3.01 8.80 -8.31
C LEU A 39 -2.70 9.11 -6.85
N LYS A 40 -2.52 8.06 -6.05
CA LYS A 40 -2.16 8.15 -4.63
C LYS A 40 -0.82 7.47 -4.36
N ALA A 41 -0.07 8.01 -3.41
CA ALA A 41 1.20 7.43 -2.97
C ALA A 41 1.27 7.34 -1.44
N THR A 42 2.08 6.42 -0.96
CA THR A 42 2.49 6.25 0.43
C THR A 42 3.97 6.64 0.53
N PHE A 43 4.31 7.53 1.46
CA PHE A 43 5.68 7.94 1.72
C PHE A 43 6.13 7.38 3.06
N ASN A 44 7.17 6.55 3.04
CA ASN A 44 7.72 5.87 4.21
C ASN A 44 8.85 6.72 4.79
N ILE A 45 8.69 7.21 6.01
CA ILE A 45 9.53 8.24 6.60
C ILE A 45 10.41 7.72 7.72
N CYS A 46 11.70 7.99 7.64
CA CYS A 46 12.64 7.86 8.75
C CYS A 46 12.56 9.08 9.66
N SER A 47 12.12 8.92 10.90
CA SER A 47 11.78 10.08 11.72
C SER A 47 12.96 10.90 12.22
N THR A 48 14.21 10.37 12.24
CA THR A 48 15.41 11.17 12.52
C THR A 48 15.81 12.05 11.34
N LEU A 49 15.31 11.76 10.15
CA LEU A 49 15.68 12.43 8.91
C LEU A 49 14.69 13.54 8.52
N ILE A 50 13.65 13.80 9.34
CA ILE A 50 12.73 14.92 9.10
C ILE A 50 13.50 16.24 9.24
N ALA A 51 13.51 17.06 8.18
CA ALA A 51 14.22 18.32 8.13
C ALA A 51 13.60 19.36 9.07
N GLU A 52 14.43 20.19 9.69
CA GLU A 52 14.01 21.31 10.52
C GLU A 52 13.70 22.57 9.69
N ASN A 53 14.34 22.73 8.54
CA ASN A 53 14.21 23.91 7.68
C ASN A 53 13.84 23.55 6.24
N ASP A 54 13.10 24.43 5.60
CA ASP A 54 12.79 24.34 4.18
C ASP A 54 14.06 24.43 3.33
N GLY A 55 14.09 23.67 2.24
CA GLY A 55 15.20 23.64 1.31
C GLY A 55 16.27 22.60 1.60
N GLU A 56 16.19 21.87 2.70
CA GLU A 56 17.04 20.73 2.99
C GLU A 56 16.71 19.54 2.07
N TRP A 57 17.56 18.53 2.10
CA TRP A 57 17.40 17.30 1.29
C TRP A 57 16.19 16.45 1.68
N ARG A 58 15.75 16.57 2.92
CA ARG A 58 14.64 15.78 3.51
C ARG A 58 13.37 16.60 3.63
N LEU A 59 12.24 15.92 3.74
CA LEU A 59 10.94 16.56 3.97
C LEU A 59 10.86 17.18 5.35
N THR A 60 10.25 18.38 5.42
CA THR A 60 9.92 19.07 6.66
C THR A 60 8.59 18.57 7.23
N LYS A 61 8.32 18.90 8.50
CA LYS A 61 7.01 18.63 9.14
C LYS A 61 5.83 19.24 8.37
N ASN A 62 6.03 20.39 7.74
CA ASN A 62 4.98 21.07 6.97
C ASN A 62 4.73 20.34 5.64
N GLU A 63 5.78 19.92 4.95
CA GLU A 63 5.64 19.12 3.72
C GLU A 63 4.96 17.77 4.00
N LEU A 64 5.26 17.11 5.14
CA LEU A 64 4.54 15.89 5.54
C LEU A 64 3.03 16.14 5.73
N ARG A 65 2.64 17.25 6.40
CA ARG A 65 1.23 17.62 6.54
C ARG A 65 0.59 17.95 5.20
N GLU A 66 1.32 18.62 4.32
CA GLU A 66 0.86 18.93 2.97
C GLU A 66 0.54 17.66 2.19
N LEU A 67 1.45 16.68 2.16
CA LEU A 67 1.23 15.39 1.50
C LEU A 67 -0.05 14.70 1.99
N VAL A 68 -0.26 14.67 3.32
CA VAL A 68 -1.50 14.08 3.89
C VAL A 68 -2.73 14.89 3.49
N SER A 69 -2.67 16.22 3.46
CA SER A 69 -3.80 17.07 3.06
C SER A 69 -4.20 16.87 1.58
N ARG A 70 -3.26 16.45 0.75
CA ARG A 70 -3.45 16.08 -0.67
C ARG A 70 -3.96 14.64 -0.82
N GLY A 71 -4.12 13.90 0.29
CA GLY A 71 -4.66 12.54 0.33
C GLY A 71 -3.63 11.45 0.06
N HIS A 72 -2.35 11.74 0.22
CA HIS A 72 -1.29 10.75 0.29
C HIS A 72 -1.16 10.20 1.72
N GLU A 73 -0.49 9.06 1.84
CA GLU A 73 -0.20 8.43 3.13
C GLU A 73 1.23 8.73 3.56
N ILE A 74 1.40 8.93 4.88
CA ILE A 74 2.71 8.89 5.53
C ILE A 74 2.76 7.61 6.38
N ALA A 75 3.83 6.83 6.22
CA ALA A 75 4.04 5.56 6.89
C ALA A 75 5.44 5.47 7.54
N VAL A 76 5.63 4.50 8.40
CA VAL A 76 6.86 4.27 9.16
C VAL A 76 7.96 3.68 8.27
N HIS A 77 9.18 4.23 8.38
CA HIS A 77 10.40 3.65 7.79
C HIS A 77 11.55 3.55 8.80
N GLY A 78 11.20 3.27 10.07
CA GLY A 78 12.12 3.25 11.19
C GLY A 78 12.46 4.63 11.74
N HIS A 79 13.06 4.65 12.95
CA HIS A 79 13.54 5.88 13.55
C HIS A 79 14.89 6.30 12.95
N GLU A 80 15.86 5.37 12.94
CA GLU A 80 17.23 5.55 12.47
C GLU A 80 17.54 4.72 11.20
N HIS A 81 16.51 4.18 10.55
CA HIS A 81 16.64 3.32 9.36
C HIS A 81 17.37 1.99 9.64
N LYS A 82 17.15 1.37 10.78
CA LYS A 82 17.77 0.07 11.11
C LYS A 82 16.93 -1.08 10.57
N SER A 83 17.59 -2.03 9.88
CA SER A 83 16.94 -3.25 9.39
C SER A 83 16.48 -4.14 10.56
N PRO A 84 15.19 -4.49 10.65
CA PRO A 84 14.70 -5.42 11.66
C PRO A 84 15.34 -6.81 11.56
N ALA A 85 15.79 -7.23 10.38
CA ALA A 85 16.39 -8.56 10.16
C ALA A 85 17.69 -8.80 10.95
N VAL A 86 18.37 -7.73 11.38
CA VAL A 86 19.62 -7.80 12.15
C VAL A 86 19.55 -7.10 13.50
N SER A 87 18.38 -6.57 13.88
CA SER A 87 18.17 -5.83 15.12
C SER A 87 17.65 -6.71 16.24
N THR A 88 17.94 -6.35 17.49
CA THR A 88 17.33 -6.95 18.68
C THR A 88 15.87 -6.53 18.82
N ASP A 89 15.07 -7.23 19.64
CA ASP A 89 13.68 -6.85 19.93
C ASP A 89 13.57 -5.41 20.42
N MET A 90 14.47 -5.01 21.32
CA MET A 90 14.47 -3.66 21.88
C MET A 90 14.76 -2.60 20.81
N GLU A 91 15.65 -2.88 19.87
CA GLU A 91 15.93 -1.98 18.75
C GLU A 91 14.72 -1.88 17.81
N ILE A 92 14.10 -3.00 17.44
CA ILE A 92 12.87 -2.98 16.61
C ILE A 92 11.76 -2.18 17.29
N ILE A 93 11.53 -2.39 18.60
CA ILE A 93 10.54 -1.66 19.37
C ILE A 93 10.82 -0.14 19.31
N LYS A 94 12.06 0.26 19.54
CA LYS A 94 12.46 1.68 19.49
C LYS A 94 12.31 2.27 18.08
N GLU A 95 12.80 1.56 17.06
CA GLU A 95 12.69 1.99 15.65
C GLU A 95 11.24 2.25 15.26
N VAL A 96 10.35 1.33 15.59
CA VAL A 96 8.94 1.42 15.18
C VAL A 96 8.17 2.44 16.03
N LEU A 97 8.20 2.32 17.37
CA LEU A 97 7.38 3.18 18.23
C LEU A 97 7.84 4.63 18.21
N THR A 98 9.17 4.89 18.27
CA THR A 98 9.66 6.26 18.24
C THR A 98 9.34 6.95 16.91
N CYS A 99 9.42 6.20 15.80
CA CYS A 99 9.04 6.72 14.49
C CYS A 99 7.54 7.04 14.46
N ARG A 100 6.68 6.11 14.89
CA ARG A 100 5.22 6.32 14.96
C ARG A 100 4.86 7.54 15.80
N GLU A 101 5.37 7.63 17.04
CA GLU A 101 5.09 8.74 17.95
C GLU A 101 5.41 10.08 17.30
N LYS A 102 6.59 10.20 16.68
CA LYS A 102 6.99 11.44 16.00
C LYS A 102 6.11 11.78 14.81
N LEU A 103 5.76 10.79 13.97
CA LEU A 103 4.87 11.01 12.82
C LEU A 103 3.44 11.35 13.28
N GLU A 104 2.91 10.65 14.26
CA GLU A 104 1.58 10.89 14.83
C GLU A 104 1.50 12.28 15.49
N GLU A 105 2.55 12.74 16.20
CA GLU A 105 2.67 14.10 16.72
C GLU A 105 2.63 15.16 15.60
N VAL A 106 3.36 14.91 14.50
CA VAL A 106 3.41 15.83 13.36
C VAL A 106 2.07 15.90 12.65
N LEU A 107 1.41 14.75 12.45
CA LEU A 107 0.24 14.63 11.57
C LEU A 107 -1.09 14.76 12.30
N GLY A 108 -1.14 14.56 13.62
CA GLY A 108 -2.37 14.52 14.40
C GLY A 108 -3.29 13.35 14.06
N THR A 109 -2.75 12.26 13.52
CA THR A 109 -3.51 11.07 13.12
C THR A 109 -2.73 9.78 13.41
N VAL A 110 -3.44 8.64 13.42
CA VAL A 110 -2.83 7.32 13.69
C VAL A 110 -2.06 6.82 12.47
N VAL A 111 -0.79 6.45 12.66
CA VAL A 111 0.10 5.90 11.65
C VAL A 111 0.38 4.42 11.95
N THR A 112 -0.07 3.51 11.07
CA THR A 112 0.09 2.06 11.26
C THR A 112 0.67 1.34 10.05
N GLY A 113 0.89 2.05 8.96
CA GLY A 113 1.60 1.55 7.78
C GLY A 113 3.10 1.58 7.97
N MET A 114 3.82 0.66 7.33
CA MET A 114 5.28 0.57 7.39
C MET A 114 5.86 0.05 6.08
N ALA A 115 7.11 0.46 5.79
CA ALA A 115 8.01 -0.26 4.91
C ALA A 115 9.27 -0.64 5.71
N TYR A 116 9.79 -1.84 5.48
CA TYR A 116 11.02 -2.30 6.14
C TYR A 116 12.22 -1.50 5.66
N PRO A 117 13.03 -0.89 6.56
CA PRO A 117 14.36 -0.40 6.21
C PRO A 117 15.20 -1.55 5.63
N ASP A 118 16.00 -1.27 4.60
CA ASP A 118 16.77 -2.25 3.81
C ASP A 118 15.91 -3.38 3.20
N CYS A 119 14.60 -3.32 3.39
CA CYS A 119 13.60 -4.24 2.85
C CYS A 119 13.76 -5.71 3.28
N GLU A 120 14.71 -6.04 4.13
CA GLU A 120 14.92 -7.40 4.63
C GLU A 120 13.95 -7.74 5.76
N ILE A 121 13.29 -8.88 5.66
CA ILE A 121 12.37 -9.41 6.67
C ILE A 121 12.96 -10.59 7.45
N GLU A 122 14.07 -11.14 6.98
CA GLU A 122 14.82 -12.19 7.67
C GLU A 122 16.26 -12.23 7.19
N ARG A 123 17.16 -12.73 8.02
CA ARG A 123 18.55 -12.98 7.65
C ARG A 123 19.04 -14.27 8.29
N ALA A 124 19.64 -15.15 7.50
CA ALA A 124 20.20 -16.41 7.96
C ALA A 124 21.24 -16.19 9.08
N GLY A 125 21.05 -16.88 10.21
CA GLY A 125 21.91 -16.75 11.40
C GLY A 125 21.66 -15.52 12.27
N ALA A 126 20.68 -14.69 11.94
CA ALA A 126 20.24 -13.55 12.75
C ALA A 126 18.77 -13.72 13.17
N ARG A 127 17.82 -13.12 12.45
CA ARG A 127 16.41 -13.17 12.78
C ARG A 127 15.57 -13.92 11.77
N ARG A 128 14.48 -14.54 12.26
CA ARG A 128 13.43 -15.13 11.44
C ARG A 128 12.28 -14.15 11.28
N TYR A 129 11.65 -14.18 10.14
CA TYR A 129 10.49 -13.35 9.85
C TYR A 129 9.36 -13.48 10.89
N GLU A 130 9.05 -14.68 11.37
CA GLU A 130 7.99 -14.91 12.37
C GLU A 130 8.20 -14.15 13.69
N GLU A 131 9.45 -13.93 14.10
CA GLU A 131 9.79 -13.14 15.28
C GLU A 131 9.50 -11.66 15.05
N ILE A 132 9.92 -11.14 13.90
CA ILE A 132 9.65 -9.75 13.49
C ILE A 132 8.15 -9.53 13.33
N ARG A 133 7.45 -10.44 12.65
CA ARG A 133 6.01 -10.41 12.46
C ARG A 133 5.24 -10.32 13.78
N THR A 134 5.65 -11.13 14.76
CA THR A 134 5.02 -11.13 16.09
C THR A 134 5.20 -9.79 16.80
N LEU A 135 6.40 -9.21 16.74
CA LEU A 135 6.67 -7.88 17.31
C LEU A 135 5.84 -6.80 16.62
N LEU A 136 5.87 -6.73 15.28
CA LEU A 136 5.13 -5.70 14.53
C LEU A 136 3.62 -5.76 14.79
N ASN A 137 3.03 -6.96 14.86
CA ASN A 137 1.65 -7.14 15.28
C ASN A 137 1.38 -6.55 16.67
N SER A 138 2.27 -6.84 17.63
CA SER A 138 2.16 -6.35 19.02
C SER A 138 2.32 -4.83 19.10
N LEU A 139 3.09 -4.25 18.19
CA LEU A 139 3.29 -2.79 18.06
C LEU A 139 2.19 -2.10 17.25
N GLY A 140 1.18 -2.84 16.80
CA GLY A 140 0.02 -2.30 16.07
C GLY A 140 0.32 -1.85 14.64
N ILE A 141 1.33 -2.43 13.99
CA ILE A 141 1.56 -2.23 12.57
C ILE A 141 0.54 -3.03 11.76
N SER A 142 -0.13 -2.37 10.85
CA SER A 142 -1.20 -2.93 10.02
C SER A 142 -0.67 -3.70 8.82
N TYR A 143 0.31 -3.13 8.15
CA TYR A 143 1.03 -3.72 7.02
C TYR A 143 2.48 -3.27 7.02
N SER A 144 3.34 -4.07 6.38
CA SER A 144 4.71 -3.65 6.11
C SER A 144 5.18 -4.14 4.74
N ARG A 145 5.64 -3.19 3.89
CA ARG A 145 6.20 -3.52 2.59
C ARG A 145 7.62 -4.05 2.74
N THR A 146 7.89 -5.14 2.03
CA THR A 146 9.22 -5.74 1.88
C THR A 146 9.71 -5.63 0.44
N LEU A 147 10.86 -6.24 0.15
CA LEU A 147 11.33 -6.46 -1.22
C LEU A 147 10.73 -7.72 -1.83
N GLY A 148 11.02 -7.88 -3.10
CA GLY A 148 10.59 -9.02 -3.90
C GLY A 148 9.35 -8.64 -4.70
N GLY A 149 8.71 -9.68 -5.22
CA GLY A 149 7.64 -9.51 -6.18
C GLY A 149 8.19 -9.16 -7.56
N ASP A 150 7.77 -9.92 -8.51
CA ASP A 150 7.96 -9.64 -9.93
C ASP A 150 6.66 -10.02 -10.60
N ASN A 151 5.77 -9.04 -10.71
CA ASN A 151 4.42 -9.19 -11.22
C ASN A 151 3.50 -10.09 -10.36
N ASN A 152 3.92 -11.26 -9.96
CA ASN A 152 3.17 -12.26 -9.16
C ASN A 152 1.66 -12.36 -9.52
N GLY A 153 1.32 -12.21 -10.79
CA GLY A 153 -0.07 -12.18 -11.27
C GLY A 153 -0.91 -11.02 -10.75
N PHE A 154 -0.28 -9.94 -10.27
CA PHE A 154 -0.92 -8.78 -9.65
C PHE A 154 -1.79 -9.14 -8.45
N ALA A 155 -1.41 -10.14 -7.67
CA ALA A 155 -2.18 -10.59 -6.52
C ALA A 155 -2.08 -9.60 -5.34
N LEU A 156 -3.14 -9.56 -4.53
CA LEU A 156 -3.05 -9.00 -3.18
C LEU A 156 -2.18 -9.92 -2.30
N PRO A 157 -1.57 -9.39 -1.22
CA PRO A 157 -0.71 -10.21 -0.36
C PRO A 157 -1.54 -11.21 0.45
N ASP A 158 -0.95 -12.37 0.71
CA ASP A 158 -1.46 -13.33 1.69
C ASP A 158 -1.08 -12.90 3.13
N ASP A 159 0.08 -12.27 3.29
CA ASP A 159 0.55 -11.70 4.56
C ASP A 159 0.84 -10.19 4.41
N TRP A 160 0.07 -9.38 5.12
CA TRP A 160 0.20 -7.93 5.08
C TRP A 160 1.49 -7.40 5.73
N LEU A 161 2.14 -8.17 6.61
CA LEU A 161 3.43 -7.81 7.19
C LEU A 161 4.64 -8.29 6.36
N ALA A 162 4.37 -8.99 5.25
CA ALA A 162 5.36 -9.33 4.23
C ALA A 162 4.83 -8.91 2.84
N TRP A 163 4.31 -7.70 2.73
CA TRP A 163 3.68 -7.21 1.51
C TRP A 163 4.71 -6.89 0.43
N MET A 164 4.85 -7.79 -0.53
CA MET A 164 5.73 -7.60 -1.68
C MET A 164 5.07 -6.69 -2.71
N PRO A 165 5.80 -5.68 -3.23
CA PRO A 165 5.33 -4.86 -4.33
C PRO A 165 5.31 -5.65 -5.64
N THR A 166 4.59 -5.14 -6.64
CA THR A 166 4.61 -5.72 -7.99
C THR A 166 5.98 -5.50 -8.64
N ILE A 167 6.53 -4.28 -8.51
CA ILE A 167 7.75 -3.92 -9.24
C ILE A 167 8.41 -2.67 -8.65
N HIS A 168 9.74 -2.61 -8.77
CA HIS A 168 10.50 -1.36 -8.58
C HIS A 168 10.33 -0.46 -9.81
N HIS A 169 10.21 0.84 -9.63
CA HIS A 169 9.96 1.77 -10.74
C HIS A 169 11.04 1.75 -11.84
N ASP A 170 12.32 1.54 -11.46
CA ASP A 170 13.45 1.45 -12.40
C ASP A 170 13.62 0.05 -13.06
N ASN A 171 12.77 -0.91 -12.72
CA ASN A 171 12.82 -2.21 -13.39
C ASN A 171 12.46 -2.05 -14.87
N PRO A 172 13.27 -2.57 -15.81
CA PRO A 172 13.01 -2.45 -17.25
C PRO A 172 11.62 -2.94 -17.70
N SER A 173 11.01 -3.86 -16.94
CA SER A 173 9.68 -4.41 -17.24
C SER A 173 8.53 -3.54 -16.68
N SER A 174 8.79 -2.41 -16.00
CA SER A 174 7.75 -1.62 -15.32
C SER A 174 6.66 -1.12 -16.27
N ILE A 175 7.03 -0.64 -17.42
CA ILE A 175 6.10 -0.16 -18.47
C ILE A 175 5.33 -1.33 -19.09
N GLU A 176 6.01 -2.44 -19.40
CA GLU A 176 5.37 -3.64 -19.93
C GLU A 176 4.31 -4.18 -18.95
N TYR A 177 4.67 -4.29 -17.67
CA TYR A 177 3.75 -4.77 -16.63
C TYR A 177 2.58 -3.81 -16.40
N ALA A 178 2.79 -2.50 -16.53
CA ALA A 178 1.70 -1.53 -16.48
C ALA A 178 0.69 -1.76 -17.61
N HIS A 179 1.15 -1.99 -18.84
CA HIS A 179 0.27 -2.34 -19.96
C HIS A 179 -0.45 -3.68 -19.73
N GLN A 180 0.27 -4.72 -19.30
CA GLN A 180 -0.34 -6.02 -18.97
C GLN A 180 -1.44 -5.88 -17.90
N PHE A 181 -1.20 -5.07 -16.87
CA PHE A 181 -2.17 -4.82 -15.81
C PHE A 181 -3.41 -4.05 -16.31
N VAL A 182 -3.21 -3.01 -17.11
CA VAL A 182 -4.31 -2.21 -17.66
C VAL A 182 -5.19 -3.03 -18.58
N ASP A 183 -4.58 -3.85 -19.43
CA ASP A 183 -5.29 -4.69 -20.40
C ASP A 183 -5.99 -5.90 -19.78
N LEU A 184 -5.58 -6.29 -18.57
CA LEU A 184 -6.16 -7.42 -17.87
C LEU A 184 -7.63 -7.17 -17.54
N LYS A 185 -8.52 -8.03 -18.03
CA LYS A 185 -9.94 -8.07 -17.69
C LYS A 185 -10.21 -9.21 -16.71
N VAL A 186 -10.35 -8.88 -15.44
CA VAL A 186 -10.49 -9.87 -14.35
C VAL A 186 -11.72 -10.76 -14.54
N ASP A 187 -12.83 -10.19 -14.98
CA ASP A 187 -14.09 -10.91 -15.14
C ASP A 187 -14.12 -11.81 -16.42
N ASP A 188 -13.16 -11.63 -17.33
CA ASP A 188 -12.96 -12.52 -18.51
C ASP A 188 -12.11 -13.76 -18.16
N LEU A 189 -11.48 -13.78 -16.97
CA LEU A 189 -10.72 -14.93 -16.53
C LEU A 189 -11.65 -16.09 -16.15
N TYR A 190 -11.07 -17.28 -15.99
CA TYR A 190 -11.80 -18.41 -15.43
C TYR A 190 -12.31 -18.05 -14.02
N VAL A 191 -13.55 -18.38 -13.71
CA VAL A 191 -14.29 -17.90 -12.53
C VAL A 191 -13.53 -18.02 -11.19
N SER A 192 -12.72 -19.06 -11.00
CA SER A 192 -11.89 -19.23 -9.80
C SER A 192 -10.74 -18.23 -9.70
N ARG A 193 -10.52 -17.40 -10.71
CA ARG A 193 -9.46 -16.39 -10.77
C ARG A 193 -9.98 -14.94 -10.74
N HIS A 194 -11.25 -14.74 -10.39
CA HIS A 194 -11.88 -13.42 -10.30
C HIS A 194 -11.50 -12.61 -9.05
N ASN A 195 -10.45 -12.99 -8.32
CA ASN A 195 -9.89 -12.17 -7.27
C ASN A 195 -9.43 -10.82 -7.83
N PRO A 196 -9.59 -9.72 -7.10
CA PRO A 196 -9.12 -8.42 -7.55
C PRO A 196 -7.60 -8.38 -7.73
N ARG A 197 -7.12 -7.42 -8.50
CA ARG A 197 -5.70 -7.27 -8.86
C ARG A 197 -5.15 -5.95 -8.36
N LEU A 198 -3.88 -5.98 -8.01
CA LEU A 198 -3.14 -4.84 -7.51
C LEU A 198 -1.87 -4.60 -8.31
N PHE A 199 -1.66 -3.37 -8.77
CA PHE A 199 -0.38 -2.91 -9.28
C PHE A 199 0.28 -2.04 -8.22
N TYR A 200 1.41 -2.50 -7.70
CA TYR A 200 2.12 -1.90 -6.57
C TYR A 200 3.54 -1.52 -6.98
N VAL A 201 3.79 -0.23 -7.18
CA VAL A 201 5.11 0.30 -7.55
C VAL A 201 5.82 0.81 -6.30
N TRP A 202 7.13 0.59 -6.23
CA TRP A 202 7.96 1.15 -5.16
C TRP A 202 9.29 1.68 -5.66
N GLY A 203 10.00 2.42 -4.82
CA GLY A 203 11.34 2.94 -5.08
C GLY A 203 11.69 4.12 -4.18
N HIS A 204 12.68 4.90 -4.61
CA HIS A 204 13.10 6.14 -3.97
C HIS A 204 13.01 7.27 -5.00
N SER A 205 12.32 8.35 -4.67
CA SER A 205 12.08 9.43 -5.66
C SER A 205 13.35 10.16 -6.11
N TYR A 206 14.42 10.13 -5.30
CA TYR A 206 15.70 10.71 -5.68
C TYR A 206 16.40 9.96 -6.85
N GLU A 207 16.03 8.70 -7.08
CA GLU A 207 16.58 7.92 -8.18
C GLU A 207 16.23 8.52 -9.54
N PHE A 208 15.04 9.14 -9.67
CA PHE A 208 14.67 9.86 -10.89
C PHE A 208 15.56 11.08 -11.18
N ASN A 209 16.04 11.77 -10.13
CA ASN A 209 17.04 12.84 -10.30
C ASN A 209 18.40 12.26 -10.69
N SER A 210 18.83 11.18 -10.03
CA SER A 210 20.13 10.55 -10.27
C SER A 210 20.22 9.96 -11.69
N ASN A 211 19.11 9.37 -12.17
CA ASN A 211 19.02 8.75 -13.48
C ASN A 211 18.54 9.72 -14.58
N ASN A 212 18.14 10.96 -14.19
CA ASN A 212 17.54 11.96 -15.07
C ASN A 212 16.40 11.39 -15.93
N ASN A 213 15.45 10.67 -15.28
CA ASN A 213 14.41 9.90 -15.96
C ASN A 213 12.99 10.12 -15.38
N TRP A 214 12.66 11.35 -14.95
CA TRP A 214 11.29 11.67 -14.48
C TRP A 214 10.22 11.37 -15.52
N GLU A 215 10.54 11.45 -16.80
CA GLU A 215 9.67 11.13 -17.91
C GLU A 215 9.19 9.67 -17.85
N HIS A 216 10.04 8.76 -17.38
CA HIS A 216 9.67 7.35 -17.17
C HIS A 216 8.57 7.20 -16.10
N PHE A 217 8.68 7.94 -14.98
CA PHE A 217 7.64 7.94 -13.96
C PHE A 217 6.34 8.56 -14.47
N GLU A 218 6.44 9.64 -15.23
CA GLU A 218 5.27 10.30 -15.82
C GLU A 218 4.58 9.39 -16.85
N GLU A 219 5.32 8.66 -17.68
CA GLU A 219 4.80 7.66 -18.61
C GLU A 219 4.06 6.54 -17.84
N LEU A 220 4.65 6.02 -16.79
CA LEU A 220 4.02 5.00 -15.93
C LEU A 220 2.70 5.51 -15.34
N CYS A 221 2.68 6.72 -14.80
CA CYS A 221 1.48 7.36 -14.28
C CYS A 221 0.42 7.55 -15.36
N GLN A 222 0.80 7.95 -16.56
CA GLN A 222 -0.11 8.13 -17.68
C GLN A 222 -0.76 6.81 -18.13
N ILE A 223 0.00 5.72 -18.19
CA ILE A 223 -0.52 4.39 -18.56
C ILE A 223 -1.54 3.91 -17.52
N LEU A 224 -1.21 4.04 -16.24
CA LEU A 224 -2.02 3.51 -15.14
C LEU A 224 -3.27 4.34 -14.82
N SER A 225 -3.26 5.65 -15.09
CA SER A 225 -4.31 6.58 -14.69
C SER A 225 -5.59 6.48 -15.53
N GLY A 226 -6.71 7.03 -14.99
CA GLY A 226 -7.96 7.21 -15.73
C GLY A 226 -8.70 5.93 -16.12
N LYS A 227 -8.42 4.80 -15.47
CA LYS A 227 -9.09 3.52 -15.78
C LYS A 227 -10.35 3.35 -14.91
N GLU A 228 -11.49 3.13 -15.55
CA GLU A 228 -12.80 3.03 -14.86
C GLU A 228 -12.88 1.84 -13.89
N ASP A 229 -12.19 0.74 -14.20
CA ASP A 229 -12.17 -0.50 -13.41
C ASP A 229 -11.08 -0.52 -12.32
N THR A 230 -10.39 0.62 -12.10
CA THR A 230 -9.23 0.72 -11.21
C THR A 230 -9.44 1.74 -10.10
N TRP A 231 -9.15 1.34 -8.87
CA TRP A 231 -9.13 2.19 -7.69
C TRP A 231 -7.71 2.69 -7.42
N TYR A 232 -7.54 4.00 -7.29
CA TYR A 232 -6.28 4.64 -6.94
C TYR A 232 -6.27 4.93 -5.46
N ALA A 233 -5.40 4.25 -4.72
CA ALA A 233 -5.44 4.26 -3.27
C ALA A 233 -4.05 4.18 -2.65
N THR A 234 -3.94 4.66 -1.41
CA THR A 234 -2.75 4.45 -0.59
C THR A 234 -2.71 3.03 -0.04
N ASN A 235 -1.55 2.63 0.47
CA ASN A 235 -1.38 1.29 1.04
C ASN A 235 -2.35 1.03 2.20
N ILE A 236 -2.51 2.01 3.11
CA ILE A 236 -3.41 1.84 4.26
C ILE A 236 -4.88 1.76 3.84
N GLU A 237 -5.30 2.46 2.79
CA GLU A 237 -6.65 2.36 2.26
C GLU A 237 -6.94 0.96 1.72
N ILE A 238 -6.01 0.39 0.94
CA ILE A 238 -6.13 -0.99 0.40
C ILE A 238 -6.18 -2.00 1.54
N TYR A 239 -5.28 -1.88 2.53
CA TYR A 239 -5.27 -2.74 3.70
C TYR A 239 -6.61 -2.69 4.47
N ARG A 240 -7.04 -1.50 4.85
CA ARG A 240 -8.28 -1.31 5.63
C ARG A 240 -9.50 -1.84 4.90
N TYR A 241 -9.59 -1.60 3.60
CA TYR A 241 -10.68 -2.09 2.78
C TYR A 241 -10.70 -3.61 2.68
N SER A 242 -9.54 -4.22 2.46
CA SER A 242 -9.40 -5.69 2.42
C SER A 242 -9.80 -6.33 3.76
N LYS A 243 -9.39 -5.74 4.89
CA LYS A 243 -9.78 -6.21 6.23
C LYS A 243 -11.26 -6.00 6.52
N ALA A 244 -11.85 -4.95 6.00
CA ALA A 244 -13.28 -4.72 6.10
C ALA A 244 -14.05 -5.79 5.29
N PHE A 245 -13.58 -6.18 4.11
CA PHE A 245 -14.16 -7.29 3.36
C PHE A 245 -14.06 -8.62 4.12
N ASP A 246 -12.89 -8.92 4.71
CA ASP A 246 -12.68 -10.13 5.53
C ASP A 246 -13.63 -10.20 6.74
N SER A 247 -14.11 -9.05 7.22
CA SER A 247 -15.01 -8.93 8.37
C SER A 247 -16.49 -9.19 8.02
N LEU A 248 -16.84 -9.34 6.73
CA LEU A 248 -18.22 -9.60 6.32
C LEU A 248 -18.73 -10.94 6.84
N VAL A 249 -19.95 -10.94 7.40
CA VAL A 249 -20.59 -12.13 7.97
C VAL A 249 -21.68 -12.64 7.02
N PHE A 250 -21.39 -13.73 6.35
CA PHE A 250 -22.34 -14.37 5.44
C PHE A 250 -23.17 -15.45 6.15
N ASN A 251 -24.46 -15.55 5.82
CA ASN A 251 -25.26 -16.64 6.31
C ASN A 251 -24.90 -17.98 5.63
N THR A 252 -25.27 -19.10 6.24
CA THR A 252 -24.93 -20.44 5.73
C THR A 252 -25.52 -20.75 4.35
N ALA A 253 -26.68 -20.17 4.03
CA ALA A 253 -27.35 -20.34 2.74
C ALA A 253 -26.71 -19.45 1.60
N ASN A 254 -25.80 -18.55 1.92
CA ASN A 254 -25.22 -17.57 0.99
C ASN A 254 -26.26 -16.73 0.24
N THR A 255 -27.25 -16.25 0.96
CA THR A 255 -28.31 -15.37 0.43
C THR A 255 -28.40 -14.04 1.17
N CYS A 256 -27.57 -13.89 2.23
CA CYS A 256 -27.56 -12.71 3.09
C CYS A 256 -26.14 -12.46 3.63
N VAL A 257 -25.75 -11.20 3.73
CA VAL A 257 -24.49 -10.74 4.29
C VAL A 257 -24.73 -9.55 5.22
N TYR A 258 -24.11 -9.58 6.39
CA TYR A 258 -24.01 -8.43 7.30
C TYR A 258 -22.62 -7.80 7.22
N ASN A 259 -22.58 -6.49 7.13
CA ASN A 259 -21.35 -5.69 7.13
C ASN A 259 -21.18 -4.99 8.50
N PRO A 260 -20.32 -5.47 9.39
CA PRO A 260 -20.06 -4.84 10.69
C PRO A 260 -19.13 -3.63 10.65
N THR A 261 -18.65 -3.24 9.47
CA THR A 261 -17.61 -2.23 9.32
C THR A 261 -18.17 -0.83 9.02
N ALA A 262 -17.29 0.17 9.03
CA ALA A 262 -17.62 1.55 8.66
C ALA A 262 -17.49 1.83 7.14
N PHE A 263 -17.14 0.83 6.35
CA PHE A 263 -16.97 0.94 4.89
C PHE A 263 -18.16 0.35 4.16
N ASP A 264 -18.58 0.96 3.04
CA ASP A 264 -19.40 0.28 2.05
C ASP A 264 -18.55 -0.76 1.33
N ILE A 265 -18.98 -2.03 1.31
CA ILE A 265 -18.17 -3.12 0.77
C ILE A 265 -18.84 -3.72 -0.47
N TRP A 266 -18.05 -3.80 -1.54
CA TRP A 266 -18.44 -4.42 -2.80
C TRP A 266 -17.89 -5.85 -2.92
N PHE A 267 -18.67 -6.73 -3.45
CA PHE A 267 -18.26 -8.11 -3.76
C PHE A 267 -19.02 -8.65 -4.98
N SER A 268 -18.43 -9.57 -5.70
CA SER A 268 -19.14 -10.31 -6.75
C SER A 268 -19.55 -11.69 -6.26
N CYS A 269 -20.76 -12.10 -6.66
CA CYS A 269 -21.30 -13.44 -6.42
C CYS A 269 -22.18 -13.83 -7.59
N LYS A 270 -22.00 -15.05 -8.13
CA LYS A 270 -22.77 -15.56 -9.30
C LYS A 270 -22.77 -14.58 -10.50
N GLY A 271 -21.65 -13.94 -10.78
CA GLY A 271 -21.51 -12.99 -11.89
C GLY A 271 -22.19 -11.63 -11.69
N LYS A 272 -22.68 -11.32 -10.48
CA LYS A 272 -23.27 -10.03 -10.14
C LYS A 272 -22.44 -9.34 -9.07
N THR A 273 -22.26 -8.04 -9.22
CA THR A 273 -21.66 -7.18 -8.22
C THR A 273 -22.71 -6.66 -7.25
N HIS A 274 -22.42 -6.75 -5.97
CA HIS A 274 -23.25 -6.32 -4.85
C HIS A 274 -22.50 -5.30 -4.01
N CYS A 275 -23.25 -4.37 -3.39
CA CYS A 275 -22.72 -3.44 -2.39
C CYS A 275 -23.51 -3.62 -1.10
N VAL A 276 -22.83 -3.94 -0.01
CA VAL A 276 -23.41 -3.93 1.33
C VAL A 276 -22.94 -2.71 2.08
N LYS A 277 -23.86 -1.83 2.47
CA LYS A 277 -23.57 -0.57 3.16
C LYS A 277 -23.03 -0.81 4.56
N ALA A 278 -22.24 0.16 5.05
CA ALA A 278 -21.70 0.17 6.41
C ALA A 278 -22.80 -0.08 7.47
N GLY A 279 -22.59 -1.03 8.35
CA GLY A 279 -23.52 -1.41 9.42
C GLY A 279 -24.81 -2.08 8.98
N GLN A 280 -24.97 -2.45 7.69
CA GLN A 280 -26.21 -2.98 7.15
C GLN A 280 -26.14 -4.47 6.79
N THR A 281 -27.33 -5.04 6.61
CA THR A 281 -27.52 -6.40 6.09
C THR A 281 -28.09 -6.31 4.67
N LEU A 282 -27.54 -7.10 3.76
CA LEU A 282 -27.99 -7.21 2.37
C LEU A 282 -28.46 -8.65 2.09
N ASN A 283 -29.66 -8.80 1.52
CA ASN A 283 -30.11 -10.04 0.87
C ASN A 283 -29.80 -9.96 -0.64
N TYR A 284 -29.25 -11.04 -1.25
CA TYR A 284 -28.77 -11.02 -2.63
C TYR A 284 -28.92 -12.36 -3.36
#